data_f7625f22ce03942c2d592b8b5d10afd4
#
_entry.id   f7625f22ce03942c2d592b8b5d10afd4
#
_cell.length_a   1.000
_cell.length_b   1.000
_cell.length_c   1.000
_cell.angle_alpha   90.00
_cell.angle_beta   90.00
_cell.angle_gamma   90.00
#
_symmetry.space_group_name_H-M   'P 1'
#
loop_
_entity.id
_entity.type
_entity.pdbx_description
1 polymer ?
#
loop_
_entity_poly.entity_id
_entity_poly.type
_entity_poly.pdbx_seq_one_letter_code
_entity_poly.pdbx_strand_id
1 'polypeptide(L)'
;CAEWTADEMRRIGIPEVELIETPGHPIVYGQWLGAEGAPTVLFYGHYDVQPVDPLDLWESPPFEATIRNGEIYARGAADDKGQVFMHLKAMEACLSRGERLPVNIKVVLEGEEEIGSVHLDSFIREQKERLAADVLVISDSPMFDRGVPSICYALRGLTYYQIDLQGTTQDLHSGSFGGAVANPAFVLAQVLAQMKDRSGRVKVPGFYDDVRVLSDDERVEFKKLPFSFP
;
A
#
# COMPACT_ATOMS: atom_id res chain seq x y z
N CYS A 1 3.65 -18.55 -2.13
CA CYS A 1 3.89 -17.37 -2.97
C CYS A 1 5.35 -16.96 -2.93
N ALA A 2 5.93 -16.77 -1.73
CA ALA A 2 7.33 -16.36 -1.55
C ALA A 2 8.33 -17.24 -2.32
N GLU A 3 8.25 -18.57 -2.16
CA GLU A 3 9.12 -19.52 -2.87
C GLU A 3 9.00 -19.38 -4.38
N TRP A 4 7.77 -19.33 -4.91
CA TRP A 4 7.54 -19.15 -6.33
C TRP A 4 8.17 -17.84 -6.85
N THR A 5 8.02 -16.75 -6.12
CA THR A 5 8.58 -15.47 -6.51
C THR A 5 10.12 -15.49 -6.49
N ALA A 6 10.71 -16.12 -5.47
CA ALA A 6 12.15 -16.30 -5.40
C ALA A 6 12.67 -17.14 -6.59
N ASP A 7 11.96 -18.21 -6.93
CA ASP A 7 12.32 -19.08 -8.06
C ASP A 7 12.16 -18.35 -9.40
N GLU A 8 11.11 -17.55 -9.55
CA GLU A 8 10.92 -16.72 -10.75
C GLU A 8 12.04 -15.67 -10.89
N MET A 9 12.45 -15.03 -9.81
CA MET A 9 13.58 -14.10 -9.81
C MET A 9 14.89 -14.78 -10.25
N ARG A 10 15.17 -15.99 -9.75
CA ARG A 10 16.33 -16.80 -10.18
C ARG A 10 16.21 -17.17 -11.67
N ARG A 11 15.03 -17.61 -12.09
CA ARG A 11 14.76 -18.01 -13.48
C ARG A 11 15.02 -16.88 -14.48
N ILE A 12 14.65 -15.65 -14.15
CA ILE A 12 14.85 -14.48 -15.02
C ILE A 12 16.29 -13.95 -15.01
N GLY A 13 17.17 -14.50 -14.17
CA GLY A 13 18.59 -14.18 -14.15
C GLY A 13 19.01 -13.20 -13.06
N ILE A 14 18.24 -13.00 -12.00
CA ILE A 14 18.70 -12.30 -10.80
C ILE A 14 19.67 -13.23 -10.05
N PRO A 15 20.94 -12.84 -9.88
CA PRO A 15 21.99 -13.77 -9.41
C PRO A 15 21.94 -14.03 -7.91
N GLU A 16 21.48 -13.07 -7.14
CA GLU A 16 21.37 -13.16 -5.69
C GLU A 16 19.90 -13.06 -5.27
N VAL A 17 19.34 -14.20 -4.83
CA VAL A 17 17.95 -14.27 -4.36
C VAL A 17 17.90 -15.09 -3.07
N GLU A 18 17.30 -14.53 -2.05
CA GLU A 18 17.20 -15.09 -0.71
C GLU A 18 15.76 -15.00 -0.18
N LEU A 19 15.35 -16.04 0.53
CA LEU A 19 14.18 -16.02 1.41
C LEU A 19 14.68 -15.76 2.81
N ILE A 20 14.33 -14.61 3.38
CA ILE A 20 14.76 -14.18 4.69
C ILE A 20 13.63 -14.45 5.67
N GLU A 21 13.87 -15.38 6.58
CA GLU A 21 12.89 -15.75 7.61
C GLU A 21 12.61 -14.58 8.56
N THR A 22 11.33 -14.40 8.88
CA THR A 22 10.86 -13.49 9.93
C THR A 22 10.02 -14.28 10.93
N PRO A 23 9.67 -13.74 12.08
CA PRO A 23 8.70 -14.40 12.99
C PRO A 23 7.31 -14.62 12.36
N GLY A 24 7.00 -13.92 11.27
CA GLY A 24 5.78 -14.06 10.48
C GLY A 24 6.04 -14.71 9.11
N HIS A 25 5.74 -13.98 8.05
CA HIS A 25 5.97 -14.45 6.68
C HIS A 25 7.35 -14.03 6.16
N PRO A 26 8.05 -14.89 5.38
CA PRO A 26 9.41 -14.59 4.91
C PRO A 26 9.42 -13.40 3.96
N ILE A 27 10.51 -12.65 3.97
CA ILE A 27 10.77 -11.60 2.99
C ILE A 27 11.57 -12.19 1.84
N VAL A 28 11.14 -11.91 0.61
CA VAL A 28 11.88 -12.27 -0.60
C VAL A 28 12.79 -11.10 -0.94
N TYR A 29 14.09 -11.34 -0.90
CA TYR A 29 15.09 -10.38 -1.33
C TYR A 29 15.78 -10.83 -2.59
N GLY A 30 16.06 -9.91 -3.52
CA GLY A 30 16.89 -10.17 -4.67
C GLY A 30 17.68 -8.95 -5.10
N GLN A 31 18.86 -9.19 -5.72
CA GLN A 31 19.64 -8.09 -6.29
C GLN A 31 20.38 -8.47 -7.57
N TRP A 32 20.49 -7.47 -8.43
CA TRP A 32 21.34 -7.46 -9.61
C TRP A 32 22.14 -6.16 -9.62
N LEU A 33 23.46 -6.24 -9.43
CA LEU A 33 24.36 -5.09 -9.27
C LEU A 33 25.39 -5.02 -10.43
N GLY A 34 24.96 -5.38 -11.63
CA GLY A 34 25.84 -5.44 -12.80
C GLY A 34 26.06 -4.13 -13.56
N ALA A 35 25.44 -3.02 -13.13
CA ALA A 35 25.58 -1.69 -13.74
C ALA A 35 26.56 -0.82 -12.92
N GLU A 36 27.85 -1.01 -13.14
CA GLU A 36 28.88 -0.28 -12.41
C GLU A 36 28.74 1.24 -12.58
N GLY A 37 28.74 1.97 -11.46
CA GLY A 37 28.59 3.43 -11.42
C GLY A 37 27.19 3.96 -11.71
N ALA A 38 26.22 3.09 -12.01
CA ALA A 38 24.83 3.49 -12.22
C ALA A 38 24.05 3.56 -10.89
N PRO A 39 22.95 4.34 -10.84
CA PRO A 39 22.06 4.37 -9.68
C PRO A 39 21.51 3.00 -9.32
N THR A 40 21.16 2.82 -8.06
CA THR A 40 20.49 1.62 -7.55
C THR A 40 19.02 1.94 -7.31
N VAL A 41 18.14 1.13 -7.88
CA VAL A 41 16.70 1.20 -7.69
C VAL A 41 16.26 0.03 -6.80
N LEU A 42 15.55 0.33 -5.72
CA LEU A 42 14.92 -0.66 -4.86
C LEU A 42 13.43 -0.73 -5.21
N PHE A 43 12.97 -1.89 -5.66
CA PHE A 43 11.55 -2.19 -5.83
C PHE A 43 11.01 -2.83 -4.56
N TYR A 44 9.93 -2.27 -4.06
CA TYR A 44 9.16 -2.83 -2.96
C TYR A 44 7.78 -3.23 -3.45
N GLY A 45 7.26 -4.31 -2.92
CA GLY A 45 5.89 -4.80 -3.10
C GLY A 45 5.55 -5.88 -2.09
N HIS A 46 4.34 -6.45 -2.21
CA HIS A 46 3.90 -7.51 -1.31
C HIS A 46 3.25 -8.68 -2.06
N TYR A 47 3.24 -9.86 -1.45
CA TYR A 47 2.69 -11.06 -2.05
C TYR A 47 1.50 -11.65 -1.27
N ASP A 48 1.20 -11.12 -0.10
CA ASP A 48 -0.03 -11.43 0.64
C ASP A 48 -1.25 -10.73 0.01
N VAL A 49 -2.40 -11.01 0.52
CA VAL A 49 -3.66 -10.48 -0.02
C VAL A 49 -4.72 -10.39 1.08
N GLN A 50 -5.64 -9.45 0.95
CA GLN A 50 -6.81 -9.34 1.82
C GLN A 50 -7.67 -10.60 1.81
N PRO A 51 -8.38 -10.91 2.91
CA PRO A 51 -9.41 -11.93 2.93
C PRO A 51 -10.44 -11.74 1.82
N VAL A 52 -11.07 -12.84 1.42
CA VAL A 52 -12.03 -12.84 0.30
C VAL A 52 -13.48 -12.74 0.74
N ASP A 53 -13.74 -12.69 2.03
CA ASP A 53 -15.10 -12.60 2.57
C ASP A 53 -15.74 -11.21 2.30
N PRO A 54 -17.05 -11.19 2.01
CA PRO A 54 -17.95 -12.33 1.84
C PRO A 54 -17.84 -12.95 0.43
N LEU A 55 -17.77 -14.29 0.38
CA LEU A 55 -17.56 -15.04 -0.88
C LEU A 55 -18.73 -14.92 -1.88
N ASP A 56 -19.93 -14.68 -1.42
CA ASP A 56 -21.14 -14.53 -2.24
C ASP A 56 -21.17 -13.24 -3.08
N LEU A 57 -20.27 -12.29 -2.82
CA LEU A 57 -20.11 -11.10 -3.66
C LEU A 57 -19.16 -11.30 -4.85
N TRP A 58 -18.48 -12.44 -4.92
CA TRP A 58 -17.58 -12.73 -6.03
C TRP A 58 -18.33 -13.34 -7.22
N GLU A 59 -18.17 -12.78 -8.42
CA GLU A 59 -18.73 -13.31 -9.66
C GLU A 59 -17.98 -14.55 -10.20
N SER A 60 -16.74 -14.76 -9.73
CA SER A 60 -15.91 -15.93 -10.03
C SER A 60 -15.07 -16.29 -8.82
N PRO A 61 -14.59 -17.54 -8.67
CA PRO A 61 -13.77 -17.94 -7.52
C PRO A 61 -12.57 -16.98 -7.34
N PRO A 62 -12.38 -16.40 -6.15
CA PRO A 62 -11.42 -15.31 -5.96
C PRO A 62 -9.95 -15.71 -6.19
N PHE A 63 -9.62 -16.99 -6.06
CA PHE A 63 -8.25 -17.52 -6.27
C PHE A 63 -8.09 -18.26 -7.61
N GLU A 64 -9.09 -18.19 -8.49
CA GLU A 64 -9.01 -18.72 -9.85
C GLU A 64 -9.05 -17.57 -10.85
N ALA A 65 -7.89 -17.26 -11.45
CA ALA A 65 -7.77 -16.16 -12.40
C ALA A 65 -8.75 -16.33 -13.57
N THR A 66 -9.72 -15.43 -13.67
CA THR A 66 -10.75 -15.43 -14.72
C THR A 66 -10.53 -14.26 -15.65
N ILE A 67 -10.46 -14.51 -16.97
CA ILE A 67 -10.35 -13.46 -17.98
C ILE A 67 -11.73 -13.08 -18.47
N ARG A 68 -12.11 -11.82 -18.30
CA ARG A 68 -13.36 -11.23 -18.80
C ARG A 68 -13.06 -9.90 -19.49
N ASN A 69 -13.55 -9.72 -20.70
CA ASN A 69 -13.36 -8.47 -21.46
C ASN A 69 -11.90 -8.00 -21.61
N GLY A 70 -10.95 -8.95 -21.63
CA GLY A 70 -9.51 -8.65 -21.71
C GLY A 70 -8.87 -8.22 -20.40
N GLU A 71 -9.54 -8.41 -19.29
CA GLU A 71 -9.07 -8.12 -17.93
C GLU A 71 -9.02 -9.38 -17.07
N ILE A 72 -8.08 -9.47 -16.16
CA ILE A 72 -7.90 -10.58 -15.21
C ILE A 72 -8.57 -10.23 -13.90
N TYR A 73 -9.49 -11.08 -13.47
CA TYR A 73 -10.21 -10.97 -12.20
C TYR A 73 -9.76 -12.07 -11.26
N ALA A 74 -9.12 -11.70 -10.15
CA ALA A 74 -8.77 -12.56 -9.03
C ALA A 74 -8.32 -11.70 -7.84
N ARG A 75 -8.38 -12.25 -6.62
CA ARG A 75 -7.78 -11.62 -5.45
C ARG A 75 -6.26 -11.53 -5.63
N GLY A 76 -5.68 -10.34 -5.42
CA GLY A 76 -4.25 -10.07 -5.62
C GLY A 76 -3.83 -9.82 -7.06
N ALA A 77 -4.76 -9.79 -8.04
CA ALA A 77 -4.42 -9.48 -9.43
C ALA A 77 -4.00 -8.01 -9.64
N ALA A 78 -4.56 -7.09 -8.86
CA ALA A 78 -4.30 -5.66 -8.92
C ALA A 78 -3.73 -5.07 -7.62
N ASP A 79 -3.51 -5.94 -6.61
CA ASP A 79 -3.02 -5.58 -5.29
C ASP A 79 -2.35 -6.81 -4.65
N ASP A 80 -1.04 -6.96 -4.66
CA ASP A 80 -0.03 -6.20 -5.45
C ASP A 80 0.71 -7.11 -6.43
N LYS A 81 0.29 -8.41 -6.54
CA LYS A 81 0.98 -9.42 -7.38
C LYS A 81 1.07 -9.04 -8.86
N GLY A 82 0.08 -8.31 -9.37
CA GLY A 82 0.11 -7.83 -10.75
C GLY A 82 1.26 -6.85 -10.98
N GLN A 83 1.43 -5.88 -10.10
CA GLN A 83 2.47 -4.87 -10.18
C GLN A 83 3.85 -5.48 -9.93
N VAL A 84 3.99 -6.35 -8.93
CA VAL A 84 5.22 -7.13 -8.68
C VAL A 84 5.61 -7.90 -9.94
N PHE A 85 4.67 -8.62 -10.54
CA PHE A 85 4.92 -9.42 -11.74
C PHE A 85 5.32 -8.57 -12.93
N MET A 86 4.73 -7.39 -13.09
CA MET A 86 5.09 -6.43 -14.14
C MET A 86 6.57 -6.02 -14.02
N HIS A 87 7.07 -5.73 -12.83
CA HIS A 87 8.47 -5.39 -12.59
C HIS A 87 9.39 -6.58 -12.94
N LEU A 88 9.05 -7.79 -12.51
CA LEU A 88 9.82 -8.99 -12.84
C LEU A 88 9.88 -9.21 -14.35
N LYS A 89 8.78 -9.00 -15.07
CA LYS A 89 8.75 -9.13 -16.54
C LYS A 89 9.50 -8.03 -17.26
N ALA A 90 9.56 -6.83 -16.73
CA ALA A 90 10.40 -5.76 -17.27
C ALA A 90 11.90 -6.12 -17.13
N MET A 91 12.32 -6.64 -15.98
CA MET A 91 13.68 -7.13 -15.76
C MET A 91 14.01 -8.30 -16.71
N GLU A 92 13.12 -9.29 -16.82
CA GLU A 92 13.26 -10.44 -17.74
C GLU A 92 13.45 -9.99 -19.19
N ALA A 93 12.66 -9.02 -19.65
CA ALA A 93 12.73 -8.53 -21.02
C ALA A 93 14.10 -7.93 -21.37
N CYS A 94 14.78 -7.30 -20.43
CA CYS A 94 16.13 -6.78 -20.60
C CYS A 94 17.17 -7.91 -20.51
N LEU A 95 17.12 -8.73 -19.45
CA LEU A 95 18.13 -9.74 -19.18
C LEU A 95 18.11 -10.88 -20.20
N SER A 96 16.94 -11.28 -20.72
CA SER A 96 16.80 -12.35 -21.71
C SER A 96 17.46 -12.04 -23.06
N ARG A 97 17.68 -10.76 -23.37
CA ARG A 97 18.40 -10.33 -24.59
C ARG A 97 19.92 -10.31 -24.41
N GLY A 98 20.43 -10.69 -23.23
CA GLY A 98 21.84 -10.55 -22.89
C GLY A 98 22.26 -9.08 -22.71
N GLU A 99 21.29 -8.20 -22.57
CA GLU A 99 21.52 -6.79 -22.31
C GLU A 99 21.78 -6.58 -20.80
N ARG A 100 22.65 -5.63 -20.48
CA ARG A 100 22.79 -5.20 -19.09
C ARG A 100 21.64 -4.26 -18.74
N LEU A 101 21.10 -4.39 -17.54
CA LEU A 101 20.18 -3.38 -17.02
C LEU A 101 20.92 -2.03 -16.92
N PRO A 102 20.23 -0.91 -17.22
CA PRO A 102 20.86 0.41 -17.19
C PRO A 102 21.08 0.93 -15.76
N VAL A 103 20.55 0.26 -14.77
CA VAL A 103 20.62 0.58 -13.33
C VAL A 103 20.84 -0.68 -12.51
N ASN A 104 21.40 -0.53 -11.33
CA ASN A 104 21.42 -1.61 -10.34
C ASN A 104 20.02 -1.79 -9.77
N ILE A 105 19.63 -3.02 -9.49
CA ILE A 105 18.29 -3.36 -9.00
C ILE A 105 18.40 -4.14 -7.69
N LYS A 106 17.56 -3.76 -6.75
CA LYS A 106 17.21 -4.53 -5.55
C LYS A 106 15.70 -4.72 -5.52
N VAL A 107 15.27 -5.84 -4.99
CA VAL A 107 13.85 -6.19 -4.84
C VAL A 107 13.63 -6.65 -3.41
N VAL A 108 12.60 -6.13 -2.76
CA VAL A 108 12.11 -6.55 -1.45
C VAL A 108 10.62 -6.78 -1.55
N LEU A 109 10.19 -8.00 -1.27
CA LEU A 109 8.77 -8.36 -1.27
C LEU A 109 8.41 -8.99 0.08
N GLU A 110 7.41 -8.43 0.73
CA GLU A 110 6.91 -8.93 2.01
C GLU A 110 5.60 -9.72 1.88
N GLY A 111 5.19 -10.36 2.95
CA GLY A 111 3.97 -11.14 3.01
C GLY A 111 3.03 -10.75 4.15
N GLU A 112 3.12 -9.51 4.65
CA GLU A 112 2.35 -9.00 5.79
C GLU A 112 1.83 -7.57 5.57
N GLU A 113 1.86 -7.04 4.34
CA GLU A 113 1.43 -5.67 4.07
C GLU A 113 -0.03 -5.46 4.48
N GLU A 114 -0.87 -6.40 4.13
CA GLU A 114 -2.31 -6.38 4.36
C GLU A 114 -2.73 -6.56 5.84
N ILE A 115 -1.78 -6.83 6.70
CA ILE A 115 -1.94 -6.88 8.16
C ILE A 115 -1.06 -5.87 8.90
N GLY A 116 -0.45 -4.92 8.17
CA GLY A 116 0.29 -3.79 8.71
C GLY A 116 1.79 -3.98 8.83
N SER A 117 2.40 -4.87 8.03
CA SER A 117 3.86 -5.05 7.88
C SER A 117 4.60 -5.21 9.22
N VAL A 118 4.08 -6.09 10.07
CA VAL A 118 4.48 -6.19 11.50
C VAL A 118 5.99 -6.39 11.69
N HIS A 119 6.63 -7.14 10.77
CA HIS A 119 8.06 -7.47 10.86
C HIS A 119 8.94 -6.68 9.90
N LEU A 120 8.37 -5.86 9.01
CA LEU A 120 9.12 -5.10 8.02
C LEU A 120 10.04 -4.04 8.64
N ASP A 121 9.59 -3.31 9.67
CA ASP A 121 10.40 -2.26 10.31
C ASP A 121 11.70 -2.83 10.91
N SER A 122 11.63 -3.95 11.62
CA SER A 122 12.82 -4.62 12.16
C SER A 122 13.75 -5.09 11.03
N PHE A 123 13.22 -5.70 10.00
CA PHE A 123 13.99 -6.11 8.83
C PHE A 123 14.72 -4.94 8.16
N ILE A 124 14.04 -3.82 7.92
CA ILE A 124 14.65 -2.63 7.31
C ILE A 124 15.79 -2.09 8.18
N ARG A 125 15.62 -2.05 9.49
CA ARG A 125 16.66 -1.58 10.43
C ARG A 125 17.88 -2.48 10.42
N GLU A 126 17.68 -3.79 10.43
CA GLU A 126 18.74 -4.80 10.45
C GLU A 126 19.50 -4.86 9.11
N GLN A 127 18.81 -4.66 8.01
CA GLN A 127 19.34 -4.76 6.65
C GLN A 127 19.62 -3.39 6.00
N LYS A 128 19.69 -2.32 6.79
CA LYS A 128 19.77 -0.94 6.30
C LYS A 128 20.85 -0.72 5.23
N GLU A 129 22.05 -1.24 5.42
CA GLU A 129 23.14 -1.09 4.46
C GLU A 129 22.90 -1.90 3.19
N ARG A 130 22.37 -3.12 3.35
CA ARG A 130 22.02 -3.99 2.21
C ARG A 130 20.91 -3.39 1.35
N LEU A 131 19.97 -2.69 1.96
CA LEU A 131 18.83 -2.05 1.30
C LEU A 131 19.15 -0.66 0.74
N ALA A 132 20.35 -0.10 1.01
CA ALA A 132 20.70 1.22 0.51
C ALA A 132 20.50 1.33 -1.01
N ALA A 133 19.77 2.35 -1.44
CA ALA A 133 19.43 2.61 -2.83
C ALA A 133 19.28 4.12 -3.07
N ASP A 134 19.37 4.54 -4.31
CA ASP A 134 19.18 5.95 -4.71
C ASP A 134 17.70 6.28 -4.92
N VAL A 135 16.92 5.30 -5.36
CA VAL A 135 15.49 5.45 -5.63
C VAL A 135 14.73 4.24 -5.07
N LEU A 136 13.62 4.50 -4.39
CA LEU A 136 12.63 3.51 -3.99
C LEU A 136 11.42 3.59 -4.91
N VAL A 137 11.02 2.47 -5.49
CA VAL A 137 9.81 2.33 -6.30
C VAL A 137 8.81 1.45 -5.57
N ILE A 138 7.65 2.02 -5.30
CA ILE A 138 6.49 1.34 -4.74
C ILE A 138 5.36 1.49 -5.77
N SER A 139 4.91 0.38 -6.36
CA SER A 139 3.89 0.39 -7.42
C SER A 139 2.53 -0.10 -6.93
N ASP A 140 2.36 -0.22 -5.64
CA ASP A 140 1.12 -0.60 -4.99
C ASP A 140 0.09 0.55 -5.08
N SER A 141 -0.34 0.79 -6.31
CA SER A 141 -1.31 1.82 -6.65
C SER A 141 -1.96 1.51 -8.00
N PRO A 142 -3.24 1.86 -8.18
CA PRO A 142 -3.90 1.71 -9.48
C PRO A 142 -3.37 2.71 -10.50
N MET A 143 -3.53 2.42 -11.79
CA MET A 143 -3.52 3.45 -12.81
C MET A 143 -4.67 4.43 -12.55
N PHE A 144 -4.50 5.69 -12.96
CA PHE A 144 -5.57 6.69 -12.76
C PHE A 144 -6.88 6.26 -13.43
N ASP A 145 -6.81 5.79 -14.67
CA ASP A 145 -7.93 5.23 -15.41
C ASP A 145 -7.40 4.36 -16.57
N ARG A 146 -8.29 3.61 -17.23
CA ARG A 146 -7.93 2.77 -18.36
C ARG A 146 -7.34 3.60 -19.50
N GLY A 147 -6.09 3.28 -19.89
CA GLY A 147 -5.37 4.02 -20.92
C GLY A 147 -4.84 5.39 -20.48
N VAL A 148 -4.94 5.73 -19.19
CA VAL A 148 -4.39 6.96 -18.63
C VAL A 148 -3.24 6.60 -17.68
N PRO A 149 -2.00 6.51 -18.19
CA PRO A 149 -0.84 6.22 -17.35
C PRO A 149 -0.62 7.36 -16.35
N SER A 150 -0.27 7.00 -15.12
CA SER A 150 0.00 7.96 -14.06
C SER A 150 1.14 7.48 -13.16
N ILE A 151 1.82 8.43 -12.56
CA ILE A 151 2.82 8.17 -11.51
C ILE A 151 2.31 8.80 -10.23
N CYS A 152 2.03 7.97 -9.22
CA CYS A 152 1.74 8.43 -7.88
C CYS A 152 3.05 8.88 -7.23
N TYR A 153 3.23 10.20 -7.03
CA TYR A 153 4.46 10.78 -6.48
C TYR A 153 4.30 11.24 -5.03
N ALA A 154 3.10 11.18 -4.49
CA ALA A 154 2.81 11.53 -3.10
C ALA A 154 1.52 10.84 -2.63
N LEU A 155 1.45 10.55 -1.34
CA LEU A 155 0.29 9.96 -0.69
C LEU A 155 -0.34 10.97 0.28
N ARG A 156 -1.62 10.76 0.59
CA ARG A 156 -2.30 11.50 1.66
C ARG A 156 -1.74 11.04 3.01
N GLY A 157 -1.61 11.99 3.95
CA GLY A 157 -1.37 11.63 5.34
C GLY A 157 -2.54 10.83 5.92
N LEU A 158 -2.25 9.95 6.84
CA LEU A 158 -3.21 9.13 7.55
C LEU A 158 -2.96 9.23 9.04
N THR A 159 -4.04 9.37 9.82
CA THR A 159 -3.97 9.33 11.28
C THR A 159 -5.14 8.50 11.80
N TYR A 160 -4.84 7.48 12.59
CA TYR A 160 -5.82 6.66 13.28
C TYR A 160 -5.98 7.11 14.71
N TYR A 161 -7.21 7.16 15.18
CA TYR A 161 -7.54 7.42 16.57
C TYR A 161 -8.53 6.39 17.08
N GLN A 162 -8.35 6.00 18.33
CA GLN A 162 -9.39 5.38 19.12
C GLN A 162 -9.85 6.39 20.17
N ILE A 163 -11.15 6.54 20.34
CA ILE A 163 -11.74 7.43 21.33
C ILE A 163 -12.56 6.56 22.29
N ASP A 164 -12.07 6.42 23.50
CA ASP A 164 -12.77 5.71 24.58
C ASP A 164 -13.40 6.75 25.49
N LEU A 165 -14.73 6.73 25.58
CA LEU A 165 -15.48 7.64 26.43
C LEU A 165 -16.15 6.88 27.57
N GLN A 166 -15.68 7.10 28.78
CA GLN A 166 -16.29 6.56 29.98
C GLN A 166 -17.29 7.56 30.56
N GLY A 167 -18.53 7.15 30.76
CA GLY A 167 -19.55 7.93 31.43
C GLY A 167 -19.46 7.77 32.96
N THR A 168 -20.29 6.90 33.50
CA THR A 168 -20.31 6.58 34.93
C THR A 168 -19.47 5.33 35.24
N THR A 169 -19.12 5.13 36.50
CA THR A 169 -18.35 3.95 36.95
C THR A 169 -19.16 2.65 36.99
N GLN A 170 -20.49 2.76 36.83
CA GLN A 170 -21.42 1.63 36.81
C GLN A 170 -22.59 1.92 35.89
N ASP A 171 -23.28 0.91 35.43
CA ASP A 171 -24.51 1.05 34.66
C ASP A 171 -25.62 1.66 35.49
N LEU A 172 -26.35 2.58 34.90
CA LEU A 172 -27.45 3.31 35.53
C LEU A 172 -28.78 2.97 34.84
N HIS A 173 -29.82 2.81 35.66
CA HIS A 173 -31.17 2.60 35.15
C HIS A 173 -31.72 3.86 34.48
N SER A 174 -32.05 3.78 33.22
CA SER A 174 -32.50 4.94 32.42
C SER A 174 -33.77 5.62 32.95
N GLY A 175 -34.68 4.86 33.55
CA GLY A 175 -35.91 5.41 34.16
C GLY A 175 -35.65 6.27 35.40
N SER A 176 -34.49 6.08 36.08
CA SER A 176 -34.16 6.84 37.28
C SER A 176 -33.18 7.99 36.99
N PHE A 177 -32.28 7.80 36.00
CA PHE A 177 -31.18 8.74 35.74
C PHE A 177 -31.23 9.35 34.34
N GLY A 178 -32.20 8.95 33.51
CA GLY A 178 -32.35 9.51 32.15
C GLY A 178 -32.62 11.04 32.21
N GLY A 179 -31.88 11.78 31.43
CA GLY A 179 -31.92 13.25 31.42
C GLY A 179 -31.11 13.94 32.54
N ALA A 180 -30.81 13.23 33.64
CA ALA A 180 -30.01 13.78 34.73
C ALA A 180 -28.51 13.52 34.57
N VAL A 181 -28.17 12.40 33.92
CA VAL A 181 -26.77 11.99 33.64
C VAL A 181 -26.54 11.93 32.14
N ALA A 182 -25.43 12.49 31.68
CA ALA A 182 -25.10 12.50 30.26
C ALA A 182 -24.88 11.06 29.75
N ASN A 183 -25.53 10.73 28.64
CA ASN A 183 -25.29 9.46 27.95
C ASN A 183 -24.01 9.55 27.14
N PRO A 184 -23.02 8.68 27.36
CA PRO A 184 -21.72 8.73 26.67
C PRO A 184 -21.84 8.59 25.16
N ALA A 185 -22.83 7.87 24.64
CA ALA A 185 -23.05 7.75 23.21
C ALA A 185 -23.42 9.11 22.56
N PHE A 186 -24.28 9.91 23.20
CA PHE A 186 -24.59 11.27 22.71
C PHE A 186 -23.41 12.21 22.83
N VAL A 187 -22.63 12.13 23.92
CA VAL A 187 -21.42 12.94 24.08
C VAL A 187 -20.41 12.60 23.01
N LEU A 188 -20.15 11.33 22.74
CA LEU A 188 -19.27 10.87 21.66
C LEU A 188 -19.75 11.36 20.29
N ALA A 189 -21.04 11.26 19.99
CA ALA A 189 -21.61 11.76 18.74
C ALA A 189 -21.38 13.30 18.59
N GLN A 190 -21.53 14.06 19.67
CA GLN A 190 -21.28 15.50 19.66
C GLN A 190 -19.78 15.83 19.45
N VAL A 191 -18.88 15.07 20.05
CA VAL A 191 -17.42 15.23 19.86
C VAL A 191 -17.06 14.95 18.39
N LEU A 192 -17.51 13.85 17.84
CA LEU A 192 -17.25 13.49 16.44
C LEU A 192 -17.83 14.53 15.45
N ALA A 193 -19.05 15.00 15.69
CA ALA A 193 -19.69 16.02 14.86
C ALA A 193 -18.95 17.37 14.86
N GLN A 194 -18.14 17.65 15.89
CA GLN A 194 -17.33 18.87 15.96
C GLN A 194 -15.99 18.75 15.22
N MET A 195 -15.53 17.55 14.92
CA MET A 195 -14.22 17.33 14.27
C MET A 195 -14.18 17.78 12.81
N LYS A 196 -15.33 17.81 12.14
CA LYS A 196 -15.46 18.28 10.75
C LYS A 196 -16.62 19.25 10.61
N ASP A 197 -16.54 20.15 9.65
CA ASP A 197 -17.66 20.97 9.25
C ASP A 197 -18.52 20.28 8.17
N ARG A 198 -19.59 20.95 7.74
CA ARG A 198 -20.53 20.42 6.72
C ARG A 198 -19.88 20.25 5.34
N SER A 199 -18.77 20.92 5.07
CA SER A 199 -17.99 20.76 3.83
C SER A 199 -16.96 19.63 3.91
N GLY A 200 -16.88 18.93 5.06
CA GLY A 200 -15.90 17.87 5.32
C GLY A 200 -14.54 18.38 5.80
N ARG A 201 -14.37 19.71 5.97
CA ARG A 201 -13.11 20.27 6.45
C ARG A 201 -12.90 19.93 7.93
N VAL A 202 -11.71 19.43 8.26
CA VAL A 202 -11.31 19.11 9.64
C VAL A 202 -11.20 20.39 10.45
N LYS A 203 -11.80 20.42 11.65
CA LYS A 203 -11.84 21.58 12.55
C LYS A 203 -10.86 21.46 13.73
N VAL A 204 -10.06 20.41 13.76
CA VAL A 204 -9.04 20.25 14.80
C VAL A 204 -8.00 21.36 14.62
N PRO A 205 -7.71 22.17 15.64
CA PRO A 205 -6.68 23.22 15.56
C PRO A 205 -5.32 22.62 15.15
N GLY A 206 -4.59 23.32 14.29
CA GLY A 206 -3.28 22.90 13.82
C GLY A 206 -3.29 21.86 12.70
N PHE A 207 -4.42 21.25 12.37
CA PHE A 207 -4.49 20.17 11.39
C PHE A 207 -3.94 20.55 10.00
N TYR A 208 -4.08 21.81 9.61
CA TYR A 208 -3.66 22.30 8.29
C TYR A 208 -2.39 23.15 8.32
N ASP A 209 -1.75 23.36 9.46
CA ASP A 209 -0.66 24.34 9.60
C ASP A 209 0.55 23.96 8.73
N ASP A 210 0.88 22.67 8.62
CA ASP A 210 2.00 22.16 7.85
C ASP A 210 1.60 21.60 6.46
N VAL A 211 0.37 21.83 6.02
CA VAL A 211 -0.09 21.35 4.71
C VAL A 211 0.59 22.12 3.59
N ARG A 212 1.35 21.42 2.77
CA ARG A 212 2.01 21.97 1.58
C ARG A 212 0.99 22.52 0.59
N VAL A 213 1.19 23.74 0.16
CA VAL A 213 0.40 24.33 -0.93
C VAL A 213 0.92 23.79 -2.26
N LEU A 214 0.02 23.29 -3.10
CA LEU A 214 0.36 22.84 -4.46
C LEU A 214 0.84 24.02 -5.29
N SER A 215 1.91 23.81 -6.06
CA SER A 215 2.36 24.78 -7.06
C SER A 215 1.35 24.96 -8.20
N ASP A 216 1.48 26.03 -8.95
CA ASP A 216 0.61 26.26 -10.12
C ASP A 216 0.83 25.19 -11.20
N ASP A 217 2.07 24.73 -11.39
CA ASP A 217 2.39 23.66 -12.33
C ASP A 217 1.71 22.33 -11.93
N GLU A 218 1.76 21.95 -10.66
CA GLU A 218 1.03 20.78 -10.14
C GLU A 218 -0.47 20.90 -10.38
N ARG A 219 -1.04 22.09 -10.14
CA ARG A 219 -2.48 22.34 -10.41
C ARG A 219 -2.84 22.21 -11.88
N VAL A 220 -1.96 22.62 -12.78
CA VAL A 220 -2.13 22.47 -14.24
C VAL A 220 -2.09 20.99 -14.62
N GLU A 221 -1.16 20.20 -14.07
CA GLU A 221 -1.07 18.77 -14.35
C GLU A 221 -2.31 18.02 -13.83
N PHE A 222 -2.77 18.30 -12.62
CA PHE A 222 -4.00 17.68 -12.09
C PHE A 222 -5.25 18.00 -12.94
N LYS A 223 -5.33 19.19 -13.55
CA LYS A 223 -6.45 19.55 -14.43
C LYS A 223 -6.48 18.77 -15.76
N LYS A 224 -5.37 18.14 -16.15
CA LYS A 224 -5.31 17.28 -17.33
C LYS A 224 -5.93 15.90 -17.10
N LEU A 225 -6.07 15.48 -15.84
CA LEU A 225 -6.66 14.19 -15.52
C LEU A 225 -8.16 14.22 -15.87
N PRO A 226 -8.71 13.16 -16.49
CA PRO A 226 -10.12 13.08 -16.86
C PRO A 226 -10.97 12.76 -15.62
N PHE A 227 -10.96 13.65 -14.64
CA PHE A 227 -11.70 13.50 -13.40
C PHE A 227 -12.87 14.46 -13.36
N SER A 228 -14.06 13.90 -13.16
CA SER A 228 -15.30 14.66 -12.94
C SER A 228 -15.76 14.48 -11.51
N PHE A 229 -15.80 15.55 -10.74
CA PHE A 229 -16.46 15.51 -9.42
C PHE A 229 -17.97 15.32 -9.61
N PRO A 230 -18.62 14.45 -8.81
CA PRO A 230 -20.06 14.30 -8.82
C PRO A 230 -20.78 15.56 -8.33
#